data_86dca16c7a51b49d60e47924e52d747f
#
_entry.id   86dca16c7a51b49d60e47924e52d747f
#
_cell.length_a   1.000
_cell.length_b   1.000
_cell.length_c   1.000
_cell.angle_alpha   90.00
_cell.angle_beta   90.00
_cell.angle_gamma   90.00
#
_symmetry.space_group_name_H-M   'P 1'
#
loop_
_entity.id
_entity.type
_entity.pdbx_description
1 polymer ?
#
loop_
_entity_poly.entity_id
_entity_poly.type
_entity_poly.pdbx_seq_one_letter_code
_entity_poly.pdbx_strand_id
1 'polypeptide(L)'
;SGVDMLWYPVGYAAGYLVLLVLIAAPLRRSGAYTLPDFAESRLGSLAVRRCATVLVILIGWLYLVPQLQGAGLTLRTATGAPPWAGGLVVCVVVLLAVVSGGMRSVTFVQAFQYWLKLCALLVPALFLVAVFRIHAGPSVTNDAPPTVPRATHVPVPADVTVRLRGTETVVVDGVLDGTPRHGRVVIGPGRHTLTAGAHVTLPAGAEVPVRVDLPSLTNREWAIPSVARGGGRDGLSMYATYSLILATFLGTMGLPHVLVRFYTNPDGRDTRRTTFVVICLLAAFYLLPTVYGVVGRADATDLLLTGDTDSTVLVLPPRLVAGTGGELLGALVTAGAFAAFLSTSSGLAISVAGALTQDVLRPRQRHVMAFRVGAVLAVVVPYLLSLVAQGIGAASVVGLAFAVAASSFCPMLVLGVWWRGLTAAGALAGLLSGGGVAVCAVLVTIFTGVHSGWGGALLDEPAAWTVPLAFGVMTVVSLATRRRLPADVARTMARLHVPEPQLPAR
;
A
#
# COMPACT_ATOMS: atom_id res chain seq x y z
N SER A 1 12.23 6.76 5.73
CA SER A 1 12.31 7.67 4.60
C SER A 1 11.81 9.09 4.85
N GLY A 2 11.41 9.45 6.06
CA GLY A 2 11.06 10.82 6.41
C GLY A 2 9.85 11.37 5.67
N VAL A 3 9.94 12.66 5.28
CA VAL A 3 8.87 13.39 4.57
C VAL A 3 8.50 12.75 3.23
N ASP A 4 9.38 11.96 2.62
CA ASP A 4 9.08 11.24 1.37
C ASP A 4 7.88 10.29 1.49
N MET A 5 7.56 9.80 2.69
CA MET A 5 6.36 8.98 2.91
C MET A 5 5.05 9.74 2.68
N LEU A 6 5.06 11.07 2.72
CA LEU A 6 3.88 11.88 2.41
C LEU A 6 3.50 11.86 0.92
N TRP A 7 4.37 11.39 0.04
CA TRP A 7 4.03 11.23 -1.38
C TRP A 7 2.95 10.17 -1.59
N TYR A 8 2.86 9.14 -0.73
CA TYR A 8 1.77 8.16 -0.78
C TYR A 8 0.39 8.79 -0.62
N PRO A 9 0.08 9.49 0.51
CA PRO A 9 -1.23 10.14 0.68
C PRO A 9 -1.50 11.23 -0.37
N VAL A 10 -0.47 11.96 -0.81
CA VAL A 10 -0.62 12.96 -1.88
C VAL A 10 -1.02 12.28 -3.19
N GLY A 11 -0.33 11.21 -3.58
CA GLY A 11 -0.68 10.44 -4.79
C GLY A 11 -2.09 9.85 -4.72
N TYR A 12 -2.47 9.25 -3.59
CA TYR A 12 -3.81 8.70 -3.40
C TYR A 12 -4.90 9.76 -3.48
N ALA A 13 -4.75 10.89 -2.76
CA ALA A 13 -5.74 11.95 -2.76
C ALA A 13 -5.89 12.57 -4.16
N ALA A 14 -4.79 12.82 -4.86
CA ALA A 14 -4.79 13.30 -6.22
C ALA A 14 -5.44 12.29 -7.20
N GLY A 15 -5.15 10.99 -7.02
CA GLY A 15 -5.75 9.92 -7.82
C GLY A 15 -7.27 9.83 -7.64
N TYR A 16 -7.76 9.95 -6.40
CA TYR A 16 -9.21 10.02 -6.14
C TYR A 16 -9.86 11.27 -6.74
N LEU A 17 -9.17 12.42 -6.74
CA LEU A 17 -9.67 13.64 -7.37
C LEU A 17 -9.84 13.47 -8.87
N VAL A 18 -8.84 12.93 -9.56
CA VAL A 18 -8.92 12.67 -11.01
C VAL A 18 -9.96 11.60 -11.32
N LEU A 19 -10.04 10.56 -10.51
CA LEU A 19 -11.09 9.54 -10.63
C LEU A 19 -12.48 10.16 -10.48
N LEU A 20 -12.70 11.07 -9.53
CA LEU A 20 -13.94 11.81 -9.35
C LEU A 20 -14.34 12.58 -10.61
N VAL A 21 -13.36 13.30 -11.18
CA VAL A 21 -13.63 14.20 -12.31
C VAL A 21 -13.81 13.46 -13.62
N LEU A 22 -12.92 12.48 -13.90
CA LEU A 22 -12.83 11.87 -15.23
C LEU A 22 -13.54 10.53 -15.36
N ILE A 23 -13.57 9.71 -14.31
CA ILE A 23 -13.92 8.29 -14.46
C ILE A 23 -15.22 7.92 -13.74
N ALA A 24 -15.48 8.45 -12.55
CA ALA A 24 -16.56 7.98 -11.67
C ALA A 24 -17.95 7.97 -12.34
N ALA A 25 -18.36 9.07 -12.93
CA ALA A 25 -19.69 9.17 -13.56
C ALA A 25 -19.79 8.40 -14.88
N PRO A 26 -18.83 8.48 -15.84
CA PRO A 26 -18.85 7.66 -17.03
C PRO A 26 -18.86 6.17 -16.74
N LEU A 27 -18.03 5.75 -15.77
CA LEU A 27 -17.93 4.34 -15.39
C LEU A 27 -19.28 3.81 -14.85
N ARG A 28 -19.95 4.58 -13.99
CA ARG A 28 -21.30 4.23 -13.51
C ARG A 28 -22.30 4.09 -14.65
N ARG A 29 -22.29 5.03 -15.60
CA ARG A 29 -23.18 5.03 -16.77
C ARG A 29 -22.91 3.91 -17.76
N SER A 30 -21.72 3.31 -17.74
CA SER A 30 -21.40 2.15 -18.59
C SER A 30 -22.34 0.98 -18.36
N GLY A 31 -22.87 0.84 -17.13
CA GLY A 31 -23.69 -0.30 -16.72
C GLY A 31 -22.88 -1.59 -16.47
N ALA A 32 -21.57 -1.50 -16.49
CA ALA A 32 -20.69 -2.62 -16.13
C ALA A 32 -20.71 -2.86 -14.62
N TYR A 33 -20.38 -4.06 -14.19
CA TYR A 33 -20.26 -4.42 -12.77
C TYR A 33 -18.80 -4.56 -12.33
N THR A 34 -17.90 -4.81 -13.26
CA THR A 34 -16.47 -5.01 -13.02
C THR A 34 -15.63 -4.32 -14.11
N LEU A 35 -14.33 -4.18 -13.87
CA LEU A 35 -13.40 -3.68 -14.89
C LEU A 35 -13.34 -4.57 -16.15
N PRO A 36 -13.27 -5.91 -16.04
CA PRO A 36 -13.38 -6.78 -17.20
C PRO A 36 -14.69 -6.62 -17.98
N ASP A 37 -15.83 -6.42 -17.27
CA ASP A 37 -17.12 -6.15 -17.92
C ASP A 37 -17.11 -4.84 -18.69
N PHE A 38 -16.52 -3.78 -18.12
CA PHE A 38 -16.33 -2.51 -18.81
C PHE A 38 -15.48 -2.66 -20.06
N ALA A 39 -14.36 -3.39 -19.96
CA ALA A 39 -13.47 -3.62 -21.09
C ALA A 39 -14.18 -4.38 -22.23
N GLU A 40 -14.95 -5.41 -21.91
CA GLU A 40 -15.73 -6.16 -22.88
C GLU A 40 -16.86 -5.32 -23.50
N SER A 41 -17.67 -4.64 -22.67
CA SER A 41 -18.78 -3.82 -23.15
C SER A 41 -18.32 -2.65 -24.03
N ARG A 42 -17.12 -2.11 -23.78
CA ARG A 42 -16.54 -1.01 -24.56
C ARG A 42 -15.90 -1.46 -25.86
N LEU A 43 -15.28 -2.65 -25.89
CA LEU A 43 -14.40 -3.12 -26.98
C LEU A 43 -14.94 -4.34 -27.73
N GLY A 44 -16.02 -4.96 -27.26
CA GLY A 44 -16.61 -6.14 -27.88
C GLY A 44 -15.67 -7.36 -27.92
N SER A 45 -14.71 -7.49 -26.98
CA SER A 45 -13.66 -8.49 -27.06
C SER A 45 -13.54 -9.33 -25.79
N LEU A 46 -13.78 -10.63 -25.94
CA LEU A 46 -13.58 -11.60 -24.87
C LEU A 46 -12.10 -11.78 -24.48
N ALA A 47 -11.18 -11.58 -25.43
CA ALA A 47 -9.74 -11.65 -25.15
C ALA A 47 -9.30 -10.53 -24.21
N VAL A 48 -9.80 -9.30 -24.43
CA VAL A 48 -9.52 -8.15 -23.53
C VAL A 48 -10.13 -8.41 -22.14
N ARG A 49 -11.37 -8.92 -22.05
CA ARG A 49 -12.00 -9.32 -20.79
C ARG A 49 -11.13 -10.31 -20.02
N ARG A 50 -10.67 -11.38 -20.65
CA ARG A 50 -9.83 -12.40 -20.00
C ARG A 50 -8.49 -11.84 -19.50
N CYS A 51 -7.84 -11.02 -20.32
CA CYS A 51 -6.60 -10.36 -19.93
C CYS A 51 -6.84 -9.41 -18.74
N ALA A 52 -7.89 -8.61 -18.78
CA ALA A 52 -8.29 -7.73 -17.69
C ALA A 52 -8.60 -8.52 -16.40
N THR A 53 -9.29 -9.67 -16.51
CA THR A 53 -9.58 -10.53 -15.34
C THR A 53 -8.31 -11.05 -14.68
N VAL A 54 -7.33 -11.52 -15.46
CA VAL A 54 -6.04 -11.97 -14.92
C VAL A 54 -5.35 -10.84 -14.18
N LEU A 55 -5.30 -9.63 -14.74
CA LEU A 55 -4.70 -8.47 -14.10
C LEU A 55 -5.45 -8.04 -12.85
N VAL A 56 -6.79 -8.08 -12.82
CA VAL A 56 -7.62 -7.82 -11.61
C VAL A 56 -7.24 -8.77 -10.48
N ILE A 57 -7.11 -10.07 -10.79
CA ILE A 57 -6.74 -11.10 -9.81
C ILE A 57 -5.33 -10.83 -9.28
N LEU A 58 -4.36 -10.57 -10.15
CA LEU A 58 -2.97 -10.31 -9.78
C LEU A 58 -2.84 -9.05 -8.92
N ILE A 59 -3.48 -7.95 -9.32
CA ILE A 59 -3.50 -6.70 -8.52
C ILE A 59 -4.14 -6.96 -7.15
N GLY A 60 -5.25 -7.69 -7.09
CA GLY A 60 -5.91 -8.04 -5.85
C GLY A 60 -5.02 -8.87 -4.93
N TRP A 61 -4.31 -9.85 -5.46
CA TRP A 61 -3.35 -10.67 -4.71
C TRP A 61 -2.16 -9.85 -4.22
N LEU A 62 -1.54 -9.05 -5.08
CA LEU A 62 -0.42 -8.19 -4.70
C LEU A 62 -0.82 -7.17 -3.62
N TYR A 63 -2.04 -6.62 -3.70
CA TYR A 63 -2.52 -5.66 -2.70
C TYR A 63 -2.91 -6.32 -1.36
N LEU A 64 -3.24 -7.62 -1.35
CA LEU A 64 -3.50 -8.39 -0.14
C LEU A 64 -2.23 -8.71 0.64
N VAL A 65 -1.08 -8.88 -0.04
CA VAL A 65 0.20 -9.20 0.61
C VAL A 65 0.53 -8.24 1.76
N PRO A 66 0.58 -6.90 1.56
CA PRO A 66 0.91 -5.97 2.63
C PRO A 66 -0.12 -5.94 3.76
N GLN A 67 -1.39 -6.28 3.50
CA GLN A 67 -2.40 -6.40 4.55
C GLN A 67 -2.08 -7.56 5.50
N LEU A 68 -1.62 -8.67 4.95
CA LEU A 68 -1.27 -9.87 5.72
C LEU A 68 0.06 -9.69 6.47
N GLN A 69 1.03 -9.02 5.86
CA GLN A 69 2.28 -8.62 6.52
C GLN A 69 2.02 -7.67 7.69
N GLY A 70 1.20 -6.63 7.49
CA GLY A 70 0.82 -5.69 8.54
C GLY A 70 0.09 -6.35 9.70
N ALA A 71 -0.80 -7.32 9.42
CA ALA A 71 -1.45 -8.12 10.47
C ALA A 71 -0.43 -8.98 11.24
N GLY A 72 0.55 -9.56 10.55
CA GLY A 72 1.66 -10.29 11.15
C GLY A 72 2.49 -9.42 12.08
N LEU A 73 2.91 -8.25 11.61
CA LEU A 73 3.63 -7.26 12.39
C LEU A 73 2.84 -6.83 13.64
N THR A 74 1.55 -6.54 13.46
CA THR A 74 0.67 -6.09 14.55
C THR A 74 0.53 -7.15 15.64
N LEU A 75 0.30 -8.42 15.27
CA LEU A 75 0.21 -9.52 16.24
C LEU A 75 1.55 -9.74 16.95
N ARG A 76 2.67 -9.74 16.19
CA ARG A 76 4.01 -9.85 16.76
C ARG A 76 4.30 -8.76 17.78
N THR A 77 4.00 -7.51 17.44
CA THR A 77 4.25 -6.36 18.32
C THR A 77 3.40 -6.42 19.59
N ALA A 78 2.14 -6.91 19.50
CA ALA A 78 1.23 -6.98 20.64
C ALA A 78 1.46 -8.19 21.55
N THR A 79 1.88 -9.34 21.01
CA THR A 79 1.89 -10.62 21.74
C THR A 79 3.22 -11.37 21.69
N GLY A 80 4.18 -10.93 20.88
CA GLY A 80 5.42 -11.68 20.62
C GLY A 80 5.24 -12.88 19.67
N ALA A 81 4.04 -13.11 19.14
CA ALA A 81 3.77 -14.24 18.24
C ALA A 81 4.58 -14.16 16.94
N PRO A 82 4.84 -15.29 16.27
CA PRO A 82 5.57 -15.27 14.99
C PRO A 82 4.78 -14.51 13.91
N PRO A 83 5.45 -13.80 12.99
CA PRO A 83 4.80 -12.91 12.00
C PRO A 83 3.76 -13.61 11.12
N TRP A 84 3.94 -14.88 10.78
CA TRP A 84 3.00 -15.65 9.98
C TRP A 84 1.61 -15.81 10.64
N ALA A 85 1.57 -15.83 11.99
CA ALA A 85 0.34 -16.10 12.72
C ALA A 85 -0.71 -15.00 12.54
N GLY A 86 -0.31 -13.73 12.54
CA GLY A 86 -1.26 -12.62 12.34
C GLY A 86 -1.89 -12.62 10.94
N GLY A 87 -1.09 -12.92 9.92
CA GLY A 87 -1.57 -13.12 8.55
C GLY A 87 -2.57 -14.28 8.47
N LEU A 88 -2.29 -15.41 9.14
CA LEU A 88 -3.19 -16.57 9.18
C LEU A 88 -4.52 -16.23 9.86
N VAL A 89 -4.50 -15.52 10.99
CA VAL A 89 -5.72 -15.08 11.70
C VAL A 89 -6.60 -14.25 10.75
N VAL A 90 -6.01 -13.26 10.04
CA VAL A 90 -6.75 -12.45 9.07
C VAL A 90 -7.31 -13.33 7.94
N CYS A 91 -6.52 -14.26 7.42
CA CYS A 91 -6.97 -15.19 6.37
C CYS A 91 -8.21 -15.99 6.80
N VAL A 92 -8.18 -16.59 7.99
CA VAL A 92 -9.28 -17.40 8.50
C VAL A 92 -10.53 -16.55 8.70
N VAL A 93 -10.40 -15.39 9.35
CA VAL A 93 -11.54 -14.50 9.60
C VAL A 93 -12.15 -13.97 8.30
N VAL A 94 -11.30 -13.54 7.33
CA VAL A 94 -11.76 -13.07 6.02
C VAL A 94 -12.45 -14.18 5.24
N LEU A 95 -11.90 -15.40 5.25
CA LEU A 95 -12.49 -16.53 4.57
C LEU A 95 -13.87 -16.88 5.15
N LEU A 96 -13.99 -16.93 6.48
CA LEU A 96 -15.26 -17.14 7.16
C LEU A 96 -16.27 -16.04 6.82
N ALA A 97 -15.86 -14.77 6.86
CA ALA A 97 -16.72 -13.63 6.54
C ALA A 97 -17.21 -13.65 5.07
N VAL A 98 -16.32 -13.97 4.14
CA VAL A 98 -16.65 -14.00 2.70
C VAL A 98 -17.54 -15.19 2.34
N VAL A 99 -17.27 -16.37 2.93
CA VAL A 99 -18.04 -17.60 2.67
C VAL A 99 -19.43 -17.56 3.30
N SER A 100 -19.60 -16.94 4.49
CA SER A 100 -20.86 -16.93 5.26
C SER A 100 -21.72 -15.69 5.02
N GLY A 101 -21.13 -14.51 4.76
CA GLY A 101 -21.82 -13.23 4.92
C GLY A 101 -22.34 -12.55 3.65
N GLY A 102 -21.79 -12.82 2.48
CA GLY A 102 -22.13 -12.10 1.25
C GLY A 102 -21.79 -10.58 1.28
N MET A 103 -21.98 -9.88 0.15
CA MET A 103 -21.56 -8.47 -0.01
C MET A 103 -22.24 -7.48 0.94
N ARG A 104 -23.51 -7.67 1.26
CA ARG A 104 -24.28 -6.71 2.08
C ARG A 104 -23.82 -6.70 3.54
N SER A 105 -23.58 -7.86 4.12
CA SER A 105 -23.08 -8.02 5.49
C SER A 105 -21.69 -7.39 5.63
N VAL A 106 -20.80 -7.64 4.67
CA VAL A 106 -19.43 -7.10 4.67
C VAL A 106 -19.43 -5.56 4.63
N THR A 107 -20.34 -4.92 3.90
CA THR A 107 -20.42 -3.45 3.83
C THR A 107 -20.75 -2.82 5.18
N PHE A 108 -21.68 -3.38 5.96
CA PHE A 108 -21.99 -2.88 7.30
C PHE A 108 -20.83 -3.05 8.27
N VAL A 109 -20.19 -4.21 8.24
CA VAL A 109 -18.99 -4.47 9.06
C VAL A 109 -17.86 -3.49 8.69
N GLN A 110 -17.64 -3.22 7.41
CA GLN A 110 -16.64 -2.26 6.96
C GLN A 110 -16.92 -0.82 7.43
N ALA A 111 -18.17 -0.41 7.48
CA ALA A 111 -18.54 0.91 8.01
C ALA A 111 -18.19 1.04 9.49
N PHE A 112 -18.49 0.02 10.31
CA PHE A 112 -18.07 -0.02 11.72
C PHE A 112 -16.54 -0.03 11.85
N GLN A 113 -15.86 -0.84 11.07
CA GLN A 113 -14.41 -0.93 11.07
C GLN A 113 -13.74 0.40 10.66
N TYR A 114 -14.39 1.20 9.80
CA TYR A 114 -13.89 2.54 9.45
C TYR A 114 -13.85 3.46 10.68
N TRP A 115 -14.94 3.52 11.46
CA TRP A 115 -14.98 4.33 12.67
C TRP A 115 -14.00 3.83 13.72
N LEU A 116 -13.90 2.51 13.90
CA LEU A 116 -12.94 1.93 14.84
C LEU A 116 -11.51 2.33 14.51
N LYS A 117 -11.06 2.18 13.26
CA LYS A 117 -9.70 2.55 12.85
C LYS A 117 -9.45 4.06 12.91
N LEU A 118 -10.45 4.89 12.62
CA LEU A 118 -10.32 6.34 12.76
C LEU A 118 -10.14 6.73 14.24
N CYS A 119 -10.98 6.23 15.14
CA CYS A 119 -10.84 6.46 16.57
C CYS A 119 -9.52 5.91 17.12
N ALA A 120 -9.12 4.73 16.66
CA ALA A 120 -7.89 4.06 17.08
C ALA A 120 -6.62 4.82 16.71
N LEU A 121 -6.64 5.62 15.66
CA LEU A 121 -5.53 6.51 15.31
C LEU A 121 -5.70 7.91 15.89
N LEU A 122 -6.91 8.48 15.84
CA LEU A 122 -7.16 9.85 16.27
C LEU A 122 -6.97 10.03 17.78
N VAL A 123 -7.58 9.15 18.59
CA VAL A 123 -7.53 9.29 20.05
C VAL A 123 -6.09 9.23 20.57
N PRO A 124 -5.29 8.19 20.27
CA PRO A 124 -3.89 8.20 20.69
C PRO A 124 -3.07 9.34 20.11
N ALA A 125 -3.31 9.76 18.84
CA ALA A 125 -2.60 10.91 18.25
C ALA A 125 -2.81 12.19 19.05
N LEU A 126 -4.02 12.45 19.55
CA LEU A 126 -4.29 13.63 20.41
C LEU A 126 -3.50 13.55 21.71
N PHE A 127 -3.44 12.39 22.36
CA PHE A 127 -2.61 12.18 23.57
C PHE A 127 -1.13 12.35 23.25
N LEU A 128 -0.63 11.79 22.16
CA LEU A 128 0.76 11.91 21.75
C LEU A 128 1.16 13.39 21.50
N VAL A 129 0.31 14.16 20.83
CA VAL A 129 0.55 15.61 20.61
C VAL A 129 0.58 16.35 21.95
N ALA A 130 -0.34 16.06 22.87
CA ALA A 130 -0.38 16.68 24.19
C ALA A 130 0.90 16.37 24.98
N VAL A 131 1.29 15.09 25.06
CA VAL A 131 2.50 14.65 25.76
C VAL A 131 3.76 15.24 25.13
N PHE A 132 3.87 15.22 23.80
CA PHE A 132 5.01 15.77 23.06
C PHE A 132 5.19 17.26 23.30
N ARG A 133 4.09 18.04 23.35
CA ARG A 133 4.14 19.48 23.67
C ARG A 133 4.55 19.77 25.11
N ILE A 134 4.10 18.97 26.06
CA ILE A 134 4.40 19.13 27.50
C ILE A 134 5.89 18.84 27.79
N HIS A 135 6.46 17.84 27.13
CA HIS A 135 7.85 17.40 27.37
C HIS A 135 8.88 18.12 26.50
N ALA A 136 8.51 19.17 25.75
CA ALA A 136 9.39 19.89 24.82
C ALA A 136 10.28 18.91 24.01
N GLY A 137 9.64 18.06 23.22
CA GLY A 137 10.31 16.97 22.51
C GLY A 137 11.57 17.39 21.76
N PRO A 138 12.53 16.48 21.53
CA PRO A 138 13.80 16.81 20.89
C PRO A 138 13.58 17.44 19.51
N SER A 139 14.44 18.41 19.15
CA SER A 139 14.36 19.07 17.86
C SER A 139 14.54 18.05 16.73
N VAL A 140 13.52 17.89 15.89
CA VAL A 140 13.56 17.03 14.70
C VAL A 140 14.10 17.77 13.46
N THR A 141 14.61 18.99 13.61
CA THR A 141 15.06 19.87 12.51
C THR A 141 16.55 20.22 12.55
N ASN A 142 17.29 19.74 13.55
CA ASN A 142 18.74 19.97 13.66
C ASN A 142 19.53 19.01 12.75
N ASP A 143 20.80 19.29 12.52
CA ASP A 143 21.70 18.46 11.72
C ASP A 143 22.28 17.24 12.49
N ALA A 144 21.72 16.93 13.68
CA ALA A 144 22.13 15.78 14.46
C ALA A 144 21.62 14.45 13.87
N PRO A 145 22.36 13.35 14.04
CA PRO A 145 21.88 12.01 13.77
C PRO A 145 20.71 11.66 14.73
N PRO A 146 19.93 10.59 14.42
CA PRO A 146 18.90 10.11 15.34
C PRO A 146 19.54 9.62 16.65
N THR A 147 19.03 10.10 17.78
CA THR A 147 19.48 9.69 19.12
C THR A 147 18.32 9.11 19.92
N VAL A 148 18.59 8.24 20.88
CA VAL A 148 17.58 7.78 21.83
C VAL A 148 17.36 8.81 22.95
N PRO A 149 16.11 9.23 23.24
CA PRO A 149 15.85 10.23 24.28
C PRO A 149 16.04 9.68 25.71
N ARG A 150 16.01 8.38 25.88
CA ARG A 150 16.18 7.67 27.15
C ARG A 150 16.95 6.36 26.93
N ALA A 151 17.56 5.85 28.01
CA ALA A 151 18.22 4.55 27.93
C ALA A 151 17.23 3.48 27.41
N THR A 152 17.56 2.87 26.29
CA THR A 152 16.66 1.95 25.59
C THR A 152 17.34 0.61 25.36
N HIS A 153 16.64 -0.46 25.74
CA HIS A 153 17.07 -1.83 25.51
C HIS A 153 16.41 -2.39 24.24
N VAL A 154 17.23 -2.82 23.29
CA VAL A 154 16.78 -3.27 21.96
C VAL A 154 17.19 -4.73 21.76
N PRO A 155 16.23 -5.66 21.74
CA PRO A 155 16.50 -7.05 21.34
C PRO A 155 16.69 -7.12 19.82
N VAL A 156 17.66 -7.91 19.37
CA VAL A 156 17.97 -8.16 17.97
C VAL A 156 17.44 -9.55 17.57
N PRO A 157 16.25 -9.63 16.94
CA PRO A 157 15.58 -10.90 16.67
C PRO A 157 16.18 -11.69 15.49
N ALA A 158 16.96 -11.03 14.63
CA ALA A 158 17.61 -11.61 13.45
C ALA A 158 18.96 -10.94 13.23
N ASP A 159 19.83 -11.57 12.47
CA ASP A 159 21.10 -10.97 12.09
C ASP A 159 20.89 -9.63 11.39
N VAL A 160 21.55 -8.60 11.87
CA VAL A 160 21.41 -7.24 11.36
C VAL A 160 22.77 -6.58 11.17
N THR A 161 22.97 -5.97 10.00
CA THR A 161 24.13 -5.09 9.78
C THR A 161 23.66 -3.65 9.93
N VAL A 162 24.31 -2.93 10.83
CA VAL A 162 24.02 -1.53 11.16
C VAL A 162 25.18 -0.63 10.78
N ARG A 163 24.90 0.65 10.62
CA ARG A 163 25.90 1.70 10.36
C ARG A 163 25.83 2.76 11.47
N LEU A 164 26.99 3.09 12.02
CA LEU A 164 27.22 4.25 12.88
C LEU A 164 27.98 5.35 12.13
N ARG A 165 27.70 6.62 12.44
CA ARG A 165 28.46 7.77 11.94
C ARG A 165 29.56 8.18 12.91
N GLY A 166 29.26 8.13 14.21
CA GLY A 166 30.15 8.50 15.31
C GLY A 166 30.69 7.31 16.09
N THR A 167 31.43 7.57 17.14
CA THR A 167 31.87 6.58 18.13
C THR A 167 30.91 6.61 19.30
N GLU A 168 30.32 5.47 19.63
CA GLU A 168 29.33 5.34 20.71
C GLU A 168 29.72 4.27 21.71
N THR A 169 29.40 4.52 22.97
CA THR A 169 29.54 3.53 24.04
C THR A 169 28.18 2.91 24.32
N VAL A 170 28.03 1.65 24.00
CA VAL A 170 26.78 0.89 24.19
C VAL A 170 27.03 -0.31 25.08
N VAL A 171 25.97 -0.86 25.66
CA VAL A 171 26.07 -2.17 26.33
C VAL A 171 25.56 -3.23 25.36
N VAL A 172 26.41 -4.19 25.05
CA VAL A 172 26.07 -5.31 24.17
C VAL A 172 26.12 -6.60 24.97
N ASP A 173 25.10 -7.43 24.83
CA ASP A 173 25.07 -8.80 25.31
C ASP A 173 24.74 -9.71 24.13
N GLY A 174 25.75 -10.36 23.58
CA GLY A 174 25.65 -11.18 22.39
C GLY A 174 26.87 -11.11 21.49
N VAL A 175 26.69 -11.37 20.19
CA VAL A 175 27.79 -11.39 19.22
C VAL A 175 27.78 -10.11 18.39
N LEU A 176 28.90 -9.37 18.45
CA LEU A 176 29.18 -8.18 17.66
C LEU A 176 30.39 -8.42 16.77
N ASP A 177 30.23 -8.25 15.46
CA ASP A 177 31.31 -8.46 14.46
C ASP A 177 31.96 -9.83 14.58
N GLY A 178 31.18 -10.88 14.82
CA GLY A 178 31.62 -12.26 14.98
C GLY A 178 32.28 -12.57 16.32
N THR A 179 32.41 -11.62 17.23
CA THR A 179 33.01 -11.80 18.57
C THR A 179 31.95 -11.69 19.66
N PRO A 180 31.86 -12.67 20.60
CA PRO A 180 31.00 -12.55 21.78
C PRO A 180 31.40 -11.31 22.62
N ARG A 181 30.46 -10.49 23.00
CA ARG A 181 30.67 -9.30 23.84
C ARG A 181 29.60 -9.25 24.94
N HIS A 182 30.06 -8.97 26.14
CA HIS A 182 29.20 -8.80 27.32
C HIS A 182 29.61 -7.53 28.05
N GLY A 183 28.66 -6.61 28.22
CA GLY A 183 28.90 -5.34 28.94
C GLY A 183 29.15 -4.14 28.03
N ARG A 184 29.85 -3.13 28.57
CA ARG A 184 30.12 -1.88 27.84
C ARG A 184 31.15 -2.08 26.73
N VAL A 185 30.79 -1.70 25.52
CA VAL A 185 31.63 -1.76 24.33
C VAL A 185 31.62 -0.43 23.64
N VAL A 186 32.80 0.04 23.24
CA VAL A 186 32.94 1.24 22.38
C VAL A 186 32.87 0.76 20.93
N ILE A 187 31.88 1.26 20.19
CA ILE A 187 31.70 0.96 18.77
C ILE A 187 32.10 2.21 17.98
N GLY A 188 33.05 2.04 17.05
CA GLY A 188 33.51 3.12 16.17
C GLY A 188 32.58 3.39 15.00
N PRO A 189 32.86 4.45 14.20
CA PRO A 189 32.13 4.70 12.97
C PRO A 189 32.37 3.59 11.96
N GLY A 190 31.33 3.17 11.24
CA GLY A 190 31.43 2.10 10.25
C GLY A 190 30.24 1.17 10.21
N ARG A 191 30.43 0.00 9.59
CA ARG A 191 29.44 -1.08 9.54
C ARG A 191 29.77 -2.12 10.60
N HIS A 192 28.74 -2.52 11.36
CA HIS A 192 28.82 -3.51 12.41
C HIS A 192 27.73 -4.55 12.24
N THR A 193 28.02 -5.80 12.55
CA THR A 193 27.04 -6.90 12.44
C THR A 193 26.68 -7.40 13.83
N LEU A 194 25.38 -7.39 14.13
CA LEU A 194 24.81 -7.97 15.34
C LEU A 194 24.10 -9.26 14.98
N THR A 195 24.40 -10.33 15.71
CA THR A 195 23.78 -11.64 15.46
C THR A 195 22.45 -11.76 16.20
N ALA A 196 21.54 -12.56 15.67
CA ALA A 196 20.27 -12.89 16.30
C ALA A 196 20.42 -13.32 17.76
N GLY A 197 19.55 -12.83 18.62
CA GLY A 197 19.60 -13.07 20.07
C GLY A 197 20.50 -12.09 20.83
N ALA A 198 21.22 -11.18 20.15
CA ALA A 198 21.93 -10.11 20.84
C ALA A 198 20.98 -9.09 21.44
N HIS A 199 21.40 -8.49 22.55
CA HIS A 199 20.70 -7.39 23.21
C HIS A 199 21.60 -6.16 23.23
N VAL A 200 21.10 -5.03 22.75
CA VAL A 200 21.84 -3.77 22.74
C VAL A 200 21.13 -2.76 23.64
N THR A 201 21.84 -2.22 24.62
CA THR A 201 21.32 -1.12 25.44
C THR A 201 22.02 0.18 25.04
N LEU A 202 21.25 1.11 24.50
CA LEU A 202 21.67 2.44 24.10
C LEU A 202 21.47 3.40 25.29
N PRO A 203 22.49 4.12 25.78
CA PRO A 203 22.31 5.14 26.81
C PRO A 203 21.54 6.34 26.26
N ALA A 204 20.90 7.12 27.15
CA ALA A 204 20.20 8.34 26.75
C ALA A 204 21.14 9.30 26.01
N GLY A 205 20.70 9.84 24.89
CA GLY A 205 21.48 10.73 24.02
C GLY A 205 22.41 10.04 23.03
N ALA A 206 22.59 8.70 23.10
CA ALA A 206 23.43 7.97 22.16
C ALA A 206 22.88 7.99 20.73
N GLU A 207 23.77 8.07 19.73
CA GLU A 207 23.42 7.89 18.33
C GLU A 207 22.88 6.47 18.10
N VAL A 208 21.79 6.36 17.37
CA VAL A 208 21.20 5.06 17.03
C VAL A 208 21.93 4.45 15.84
N PRO A 209 22.47 3.23 15.97
CA PRO A 209 22.98 2.48 14.83
C PRO A 209 21.83 2.20 13.85
N VAL A 210 21.96 2.67 12.61
CA VAL A 210 20.92 2.53 11.59
C VAL A 210 21.20 1.31 10.72
N ARG A 211 20.20 0.45 10.53
CA ARG A 211 20.31 -0.71 9.63
C ARG A 211 20.71 -0.27 8.22
N VAL A 212 21.63 -1.02 7.58
CA VAL A 212 22.32 -0.61 6.34
C VAL A 212 21.38 -0.41 5.15
N ASP A 213 20.26 -1.12 5.11
CA ASP A 213 19.22 -0.97 4.07
C ASP A 213 18.31 0.25 4.29
N LEU A 214 18.37 0.87 5.46
CA LEU A 214 17.66 2.11 5.73
C LEU A 214 18.56 3.33 5.46
N PRO A 215 17.97 4.44 5.00
CA PRO A 215 18.73 5.67 4.82
C PRO A 215 19.14 6.24 6.20
N SER A 216 20.45 6.41 6.41
CA SER A 216 20.98 7.07 7.60
C SER A 216 20.87 8.58 7.43
N LEU A 217 19.76 9.17 7.87
CA LEU A 217 19.44 10.59 7.72
C LEU A 217 19.60 11.35 9.04
N THR A 218 20.17 12.57 8.99
CA THR A 218 20.05 13.55 10.08
C THR A 218 18.59 13.97 10.26
N ASN A 219 18.28 14.65 11.36
CA ASN A 219 16.92 15.13 11.58
C ASN A 219 16.47 16.12 10.50
N ARG A 220 17.36 17.01 10.08
CA ARG A 220 17.11 17.96 8.99
C ARG A 220 16.89 17.25 7.65
N GLU A 221 17.77 16.29 7.32
CA GLU A 221 17.61 15.50 6.09
C GLU A 221 16.32 14.68 6.09
N TRP A 222 15.88 14.20 7.26
CA TRP A 222 14.62 13.50 7.43
C TRP A 222 13.41 14.42 7.17
N ALA A 223 13.50 15.70 7.57
CA ALA A 223 12.45 16.70 7.42
C ALA A 223 12.37 17.32 6.00
N ILE A 224 13.34 17.02 5.12
CA ILE A 224 13.40 17.57 3.74
C ILE A 224 13.16 16.42 2.76
N PRO A 225 12.30 16.61 1.72
CA PRO A 225 12.11 15.60 0.68
C PRO A 225 13.43 15.21 -0.01
N SER A 226 13.60 13.93 -0.36
CA SER A 226 14.82 13.42 -1.00
C SER A 226 15.16 14.16 -2.30
N VAL A 227 14.15 14.58 -3.06
CA VAL A 227 14.30 15.39 -4.28
C VAL A 227 14.97 16.75 -3.99
N ALA A 228 14.73 17.34 -2.80
CA ALA A 228 15.25 18.65 -2.40
C ALA A 228 16.59 18.58 -1.66
N ARG A 229 17.06 17.38 -1.27
CA ARG A 229 18.33 17.20 -0.52
C ARG A 229 19.61 17.36 -1.35
N GLY A 230 19.51 17.92 -2.55
CA GLY A 230 20.69 18.14 -3.40
C GLY A 230 21.24 16.86 -4.05
N GLY A 231 20.50 15.77 -3.98
CA GLY A 231 20.82 14.52 -4.64
C GLY A 231 20.72 14.54 -6.16
N GLY A 232 20.72 15.72 -6.76
CA GLY A 232 20.63 15.91 -8.20
C GLY A 232 21.81 15.38 -9.02
N ARG A 233 22.80 14.77 -8.38
CA ARG A 233 23.90 14.11 -9.11
C ARG A 233 23.54 12.73 -9.62
N ASP A 234 22.64 11.98 -8.94
CA ASP A 234 22.39 10.59 -9.33
C ASP A 234 21.05 10.38 -10.05
N GLY A 235 20.14 11.35 -10.10
CA GLY A 235 18.82 11.24 -10.73
C GLY A 235 17.91 10.13 -10.16
N LEU A 236 18.48 9.23 -9.38
CA LEU A 236 17.85 8.00 -8.88
C LEU A 236 16.71 8.29 -7.89
N SER A 237 16.95 9.18 -6.92
CA SER A 237 15.93 9.56 -5.94
C SER A 237 14.78 10.32 -6.58
N MET A 238 15.09 11.12 -7.59
CA MET A 238 14.12 11.85 -8.40
C MET A 238 13.24 10.87 -9.19
N TYR A 239 13.87 9.91 -9.89
CA TYR A 239 13.17 8.85 -10.61
C TYR A 239 12.23 8.06 -9.68
N ALA A 240 12.74 7.57 -8.55
CA ALA A 240 11.95 6.78 -7.60
C ALA A 240 10.75 7.58 -7.05
N THR A 241 10.94 8.84 -6.68
CA THR A 241 9.87 9.71 -6.18
C THR A 241 8.79 9.94 -7.24
N TYR A 242 9.14 10.30 -8.47
CA TYR A 242 8.15 10.51 -9.53
C TYR A 242 7.48 9.22 -9.95
N SER A 243 8.20 8.10 -9.98
CA SER A 243 7.60 6.79 -10.25
C SER A 243 6.57 6.40 -9.19
N LEU A 244 6.90 6.60 -7.91
CA LEU A 244 5.98 6.38 -6.80
C LEU A 244 4.73 7.26 -6.90
N ILE A 245 4.89 8.56 -7.18
CA ILE A 245 3.77 9.48 -7.37
C ILE A 245 2.89 9.02 -8.54
N LEU A 246 3.49 8.67 -9.69
CA LEU A 246 2.75 8.15 -10.84
C LEU A 246 2.03 6.84 -10.51
N ALA A 247 2.70 5.91 -9.81
CA ALA A 247 2.11 4.66 -9.37
C ALA A 247 0.87 4.91 -8.51
N THR A 248 1.00 5.70 -7.46
CA THR A 248 -0.08 5.96 -6.50
C THR A 248 -1.20 6.80 -7.09
N PHE A 249 -0.87 7.84 -7.85
CA PHE A 249 -1.81 8.73 -8.51
C PHE A 249 -2.65 8.01 -9.58
N LEU A 250 -1.98 7.40 -10.56
CA LEU A 250 -2.68 6.74 -11.67
C LEU A 250 -3.20 5.35 -11.28
N GLY A 251 -2.51 4.66 -10.36
CA GLY A 251 -2.93 3.35 -9.86
C GLY A 251 -4.23 3.41 -9.08
N THR A 252 -4.49 4.49 -8.33
CA THR A 252 -5.77 4.69 -7.64
C THR A 252 -6.95 4.62 -8.60
N MET A 253 -6.80 5.09 -9.85
CA MET A 253 -7.84 4.99 -10.88
C MET A 253 -8.01 3.56 -11.42
N GLY A 254 -7.03 2.69 -11.26
CA GLY A 254 -7.01 1.33 -11.79
C GLY A 254 -7.31 0.22 -10.76
N LEU A 255 -7.57 0.57 -9.49
CA LEU A 255 -7.81 -0.43 -8.45
C LEU A 255 -9.21 -1.05 -8.55
N PRO A 256 -9.32 -2.37 -8.80
CA PRO A 256 -10.61 -3.02 -9.02
C PRO A 256 -11.58 -2.88 -7.84
N HIS A 257 -11.11 -3.06 -6.61
CA HIS A 257 -11.91 -3.00 -5.39
C HIS A 257 -12.41 -1.58 -5.04
N VAL A 258 -11.74 -0.54 -5.53
CA VAL A 258 -12.21 0.85 -5.41
C VAL A 258 -13.33 1.10 -6.42
N LEU A 259 -13.13 0.67 -7.65
CA LEU A 259 -14.04 0.94 -8.76
C LEU A 259 -15.37 0.18 -8.63
N VAL A 260 -15.36 -1.03 -8.07
CA VAL A 260 -16.60 -1.81 -7.81
C VAL A 260 -17.63 -1.01 -7.02
N ARG A 261 -17.22 -0.13 -6.12
CA ARG A 261 -18.14 0.70 -5.32
C ARG A 261 -18.88 1.75 -6.14
N PHE A 262 -18.32 2.20 -7.26
CA PHE A 262 -18.99 3.17 -8.13
C PHE A 262 -20.14 2.54 -8.92
N TYR A 263 -20.02 1.27 -9.27
CA TYR A 263 -21.09 0.54 -9.98
C TYR A 263 -22.34 0.33 -9.12
N THR A 264 -22.23 0.38 -7.78
CA THR A 264 -23.34 0.16 -6.85
C THR A 264 -24.12 1.42 -6.52
N ASN A 265 -23.64 2.61 -6.88
CA ASN A 265 -24.36 3.86 -6.68
C ASN A 265 -25.58 3.97 -7.61
N PRO A 266 -26.67 4.67 -7.21
CA PRO A 266 -27.88 4.81 -8.03
C PRO A 266 -27.60 5.51 -9.36
N ASP A 267 -26.86 6.62 -9.33
CA ASP A 267 -26.57 7.44 -10.51
C ASP A 267 -25.16 8.07 -10.48
N GLY A 268 -24.78 8.78 -11.54
CA GLY A 268 -23.48 9.43 -11.66
C GLY A 268 -23.30 10.65 -10.75
N ARG A 269 -24.38 11.29 -10.29
CA ARG A 269 -24.35 12.44 -9.37
C ARG A 269 -24.04 11.96 -7.95
N ASP A 270 -24.73 10.92 -7.51
CA ASP A 270 -24.49 10.30 -6.20
C ASP A 270 -23.10 9.69 -6.12
N THR A 271 -22.62 9.10 -7.23
CA THR A 271 -21.23 8.62 -7.33
C THR A 271 -20.21 9.72 -7.10
N ARG A 272 -20.40 10.91 -7.70
CA ARG A 272 -19.51 12.06 -7.50
C ARG A 272 -19.59 12.59 -6.06
N ARG A 273 -20.78 12.70 -5.49
CA ARG A 273 -20.97 13.15 -4.11
C ARG A 273 -20.30 12.21 -3.11
N THR A 274 -20.49 10.90 -3.28
CA THR A 274 -19.85 9.87 -2.45
C THR A 274 -18.33 9.96 -2.55
N THR A 275 -17.79 10.08 -3.77
CA THR A 275 -16.33 10.20 -3.97
C THR A 275 -15.76 11.45 -3.33
N PHE A 276 -16.46 12.58 -3.41
CA PHE A 276 -16.04 13.83 -2.74
C PHE A 276 -16.00 13.67 -1.22
N VAL A 277 -17.03 13.06 -0.61
CA VAL A 277 -17.02 12.75 0.83
C VAL A 277 -15.86 11.85 1.20
N VAL A 278 -15.57 10.83 0.39
CA VAL A 278 -14.42 9.93 0.59
C VAL A 278 -13.09 10.72 0.55
N ILE A 279 -12.93 11.65 -0.38
CA ILE A 279 -11.71 12.50 -0.46
C ILE A 279 -11.54 13.32 0.83
N CYS A 280 -12.61 13.94 1.32
CA CYS A 280 -12.56 14.71 2.58
C CYS A 280 -12.18 13.83 3.78
N LEU A 281 -12.76 12.64 3.88
CA LEU A 281 -12.46 11.69 4.94
C LEU A 281 -11.02 11.16 4.84
N LEU A 282 -10.53 10.90 3.63
CA LEU A 282 -9.12 10.49 3.41
C LEU A 282 -8.15 11.61 3.78
N ALA A 283 -8.44 12.86 3.39
CA ALA A 283 -7.61 14.00 3.73
C ALA A 283 -7.48 14.16 5.26
N ALA A 284 -8.60 14.06 5.98
CA ALA A 284 -8.59 14.10 7.45
C ALA A 284 -7.80 12.92 8.05
N PHE A 285 -7.97 11.71 7.50
CA PHE A 285 -7.27 10.51 7.97
C PHE A 285 -5.75 10.61 7.75
N TYR A 286 -5.30 11.14 6.62
CA TYR A 286 -3.87 11.21 6.27
C TYR A 286 -3.07 12.25 7.08
N LEU A 287 -3.73 13.12 7.84
CA LEU A 287 -3.04 13.97 8.81
C LEU A 287 -2.49 13.18 9.99
N LEU A 288 -3.13 12.08 10.37
CA LEU A 288 -2.77 11.30 11.56
C LEU A 288 -1.39 10.63 11.44
N PRO A 289 -1.04 9.91 10.36
CA PRO A 289 0.29 9.32 10.17
C PRO A 289 1.43 10.32 10.27
N THR A 290 1.20 11.59 9.89
CA THR A 290 2.20 12.66 10.02
C THR A 290 2.55 12.91 11.48
N VAL A 291 1.55 12.93 12.38
CA VAL A 291 1.76 13.07 13.82
C VAL A 291 2.61 11.92 14.35
N TYR A 292 2.24 10.67 14.02
CA TYR A 292 3.01 9.50 14.44
C TYR A 292 4.43 9.49 13.85
N GLY A 293 4.62 10.00 12.64
CA GLY A 293 5.94 10.11 12.01
C GLY A 293 6.87 11.07 12.75
N VAL A 294 6.37 12.26 13.12
CA VAL A 294 7.16 13.27 13.85
C VAL A 294 7.48 12.78 15.25
N VAL A 295 6.48 12.27 15.99
CA VAL A 295 6.68 11.75 17.35
C VAL A 295 7.57 10.51 17.32
N GLY A 296 7.41 9.63 16.34
CA GLY A 296 8.25 8.44 16.17
C GLY A 296 9.71 8.78 15.88
N ARG A 297 9.95 9.85 15.10
CA ARG A 297 11.33 10.34 14.88
C ARG A 297 11.99 10.85 16.15
N ALA A 298 11.22 11.33 17.11
CA ALA A 298 11.72 11.82 18.38
C ALA A 298 11.90 10.72 19.44
N ASP A 299 10.97 9.76 19.53
CA ASP A 299 10.85 8.85 20.68
C ASP A 299 10.97 7.35 20.34
N ALA A 300 10.98 6.96 19.06
CA ALA A 300 11.07 5.57 18.63
C ALA A 300 12.21 5.34 17.63
N THR A 301 13.32 6.05 17.79
CA THR A 301 14.51 5.99 16.92
C THR A 301 15.23 4.64 17.00
N ASP A 302 15.13 3.93 18.13
CA ASP A 302 15.65 2.59 18.34
C ASP A 302 15.16 1.57 17.29
N LEU A 303 13.97 1.78 16.71
CA LEU A 303 13.44 0.95 15.63
C LEU A 303 14.29 1.00 14.34
N LEU A 304 15.15 2.01 14.20
CA LEU A 304 16.09 2.10 13.07
C LEU A 304 17.19 1.03 13.16
N LEU A 305 17.49 0.52 14.36
CA LEU A 305 18.49 -0.53 14.57
C LEU A 305 17.98 -1.87 14.02
N THR A 306 16.75 -2.23 14.35
CA THR A 306 16.13 -3.49 13.87
C THR A 306 15.48 -3.37 12.51
N GLY A 307 15.15 -2.13 12.08
CA GLY A 307 14.40 -1.86 10.86
C GLY A 307 12.89 -2.03 10.99
N ASP A 308 12.38 -2.32 12.18
CA ASP A 308 10.93 -2.51 12.44
C ASP A 308 10.17 -1.17 12.47
N THR A 309 10.52 -0.24 11.57
CA THR A 309 9.96 1.12 11.52
C THR A 309 8.45 1.17 11.28
N ASP A 310 7.90 0.14 10.63
CA ASP A 310 6.46 0.01 10.39
C ASP A 310 5.66 -0.22 11.70
N SER A 311 6.32 -0.66 12.79
CA SER A 311 5.69 -0.82 14.11
C SER A 311 5.54 0.48 14.90
N THR A 312 6.08 1.60 14.42
CA THR A 312 6.10 2.90 15.13
C THR A 312 4.73 3.28 15.69
N VAL A 313 3.67 3.15 14.89
CA VAL A 313 2.30 3.52 15.29
C VAL A 313 1.80 2.68 16.46
N LEU A 314 2.21 1.41 16.53
CA LEU A 314 1.79 0.45 17.56
C LEU A 314 2.52 0.67 18.89
N VAL A 315 3.81 1.03 18.82
CA VAL A 315 4.67 1.11 20.02
C VAL A 315 4.66 2.48 20.69
N LEU A 316 4.32 3.55 19.98
CA LEU A 316 4.36 4.92 20.53
C LEU A 316 3.40 5.17 21.70
N PRO A 317 2.09 4.78 21.63
CA PRO A 317 1.17 5.07 22.72
C PRO A 317 1.59 4.48 24.08
N PRO A 318 1.93 3.17 24.19
CA PRO A 318 2.37 2.61 25.47
C PRO A 318 3.74 3.11 25.93
N ARG A 319 4.59 3.61 25.00
CA ARG A 319 5.90 4.16 25.36
C ARG A 319 5.83 5.57 25.98
N LEU A 320 4.91 6.40 25.49
CA LEU A 320 4.85 7.82 25.85
C LEU A 320 3.82 8.12 26.93
N VAL A 321 2.75 7.34 27.01
CA VAL A 321 1.73 7.47 28.03
C VAL A 321 1.96 6.39 29.09
N ALA A 322 2.30 6.81 30.30
CA ALA A 322 2.61 5.89 31.38
C ALA A 322 1.36 5.14 31.92
N GLY A 323 1.58 3.93 32.41
CA GLY A 323 0.57 3.11 33.10
C GLY A 323 -0.54 2.57 32.19
N THR A 324 -1.65 2.19 32.82
CA THR A 324 -2.80 1.54 32.14
C THR A 324 -3.39 2.37 31.00
N GLY A 325 -3.27 3.71 31.06
CA GLY A 325 -3.71 4.59 29.98
C GLY A 325 -2.97 4.33 28.67
N GLY A 326 -1.65 4.18 28.72
CA GLY A 326 -0.82 3.86 27.55
C GLY A 326 -1.09 2.46 27.01
N GLU A 327 -1.28 1.47 27.87
CA GLU A 327 -1.65 0.11 27.48
C GLU A 327 -3.00 0.08 26.75
N LEU A 328 -4.01 0.79 27.26
CA LEU A 328 -5.32 0.91 26.64
C LEU A 328 -5.24 1.61 25.27
N LEU A 329 -4.45 2.68 25.15
CA LEU A 329 -4.22 3.34 23.87
C LEU A 329 -3.50 2.43 22.88
N GLY A 330 -2.52 1.66 23.32
CA GLY A 330 -1.83 0.65 22.50
C GLY A 330 -2.77 -0.47 22.04
N ALA A 331 -3.62 -0.97 22.94
CA ALA A 331 -4.65 -1.95 22.61
C ALA A 331 -5.67 -1.41 21.59
N LEU A 332 -6.07 -0.14 21.75
CA LEU A 332 -6.99 0.52 20.81
C LEU A 332 -6.36 0.64 19.41
N VAL A 333 -5.08 1.04 19.31
CA VAL A 333 -4.34 1.10 18.03
C VAL A 333 -4.24 -0.30 17.40
N THR A 334 -3.90 -1.30 18.19
CA THR A 334 -3.81 -2.70 17.74
C THR A 334 -5.14 -3.18 17.18
N ALA A 335 -6.25 -2.94 17.89
CA ALA A 335 -7.60 -3.29 17.43
C ALA A 335 -7.97 -2.57 16.15
N GLY A 336 -7.64 -1.27 16.03
CA GLY A 336 -7.85 -0.48 14.83
C GLY A 336 -7.03 -0.96 13.63
N ALA A 337 -5.78 -1.39 13.85
CA ALA A 337 -4.93 -1.97 12.82
C ALA A 337 -5.53 -3.29 12.29
N PHE A 338 -5.95 -4.21 13.16
CA PHE A 338 -6.66 -5.42 12.73
C PHE A 338 -7.96 -5.11 12.00
N ALA A 339 -8.75 -4.13 12.47
CA ALA A 339 -9.95 -3.69 11.77
C ALA A 339 -9.64 -3.16 10.36
N ALA A 340 -8.52 -2.46 10.19
CA ALA A 340 -8.07 -1.97 8.89
C ALA A 340 -7.71 -3.12 7.94
N PHE A 341 -6.91 -4.07 8.40
CA PHE A 341 -6.50 -5.23 7.60
C PHE A 341 -7.68 -6.13 7.24
N LEU A 342 -8.57 -6.42 8.17
CA LEU A 342 -9.79 -7.21 7.93
C LEU A 342 -10.72 -6.51 6.93
N SER A 343 -10.93 -5.20 7.07
CA SER A 343 -11.79 -4.42 6.19
C SER A 343 -11.30 -4.45 4.74
N THR A 344 -10.01 -4.17 4.55
CA THR A 344 -9.40 -4.13 3.22
C THR A 344 -9.33 -5.52 2.61
N SER A 345 -8.87 -6.51 3.38
CA SER A 345 -8.75 -7.89 2.91
C SER A 345 -10.09 -8.51 2.53
N SER A 346 -11.16 -8.25 3.29
CA SER A 346 -12.50 -8.75 2.95
C SER A 346 -13.01 -8.16 1.62
N GLY A 347 -12.81 -6.85 1.40
CA GLY A 347 -13.22 -6.20 0.14
C GLY A 347 -12.46 -6.72 -1.08
N LEU A 348 -11.15 -6.91 -0.93
CA LEU A 348 -10.29 -7.47 -1.97
C LEU A 348 -10.61 -8.93 -2.25
N ALA A 349 -10.76 -9.74 -1.21
CA ALA A 349 -11.07 -11.17 -1.34
C ALA A 349 -12.40 -11.39 -2.08
N ILE A 350 -13.45 -10.60 -1.77
CA ILE A 350 -14.73 -10.66 -2.51
C ILE A 350 -14.54 -10.28 -3.98
N SER A 351 -13.78 -9.21 -4.26
CA SER A 351 -13.54 -8.76 -5.63
C SER A 351 -12.80 -9.82 -6.46
N VAL A 352 -11.74 -10.41 -5.90
CA VAL A 352 -10.96 -11.46 -6.54
C VAL A 352 -11.75 -12.76 -6.67
N ALA A 353 -12.47 -13.18 -5.61
CA ALA A 353 -13.33 -14.37 -5.65
C ALA A 353 -14.43 -14.24 -6.71
N GLY A 354 -15.02 -13.05 -6.84
CA GLY A 354 -15.99 -12.74 -7.88
C GLY A 354 -15.40 -12.89 -9.29
N ALA A 355 -14.24 -12.29 -9.54
CA ALA A 355 -13.54 -12.41 -10.82
C ALA A 355 -13.14 -13.85 -11.15
N LEU A 356 -12.61 -14.59 -10.16
CA LEU A 356 -12.29 -16.02 -10.31
C LEU A 356 -13.53 -16.84 -10.67
N THR A 357 -14.65 -16.60 -9.98
CA THR A 357 -15.88 -17.35 -10.19
C THR A 357 -16.51 -17.07 -11.53
N GLN A 358 -16.64 -15.79 -11.91
CA GLN A 358 -17.34 -15.38 -13.12
C GLN A 358 -16.55 -15.66 -14.39
N ASP A 359 -15.25 -15.42 -14.36
CA ASP A 359 -14.45 -15.40 -15.58
C ASP A 359 -13.53 -16.61 -15.74
N VAL A 360 -13.09 -17.23 -14.63
CA VAL A 360 -12.17 -18.38 -14.66
C VAL A 360 -12.92 -19.71 -14.48
N LEU A 361 -13.62 -19.86 -13.34
CA LEU A 361 -14.27 -21.12 -13.00
C LEU A 361 -15.55 -21.39 -13.80
N ARG A 362 -16.29 -20.36 -14.21
CA ARG A 362 -17.49 -20.39 -15.06
C ARG A 362 -18.45 -21.57 -14.77
N PRO A 363 -18.93 -21.73 -13.55
CA PRO A 363 -19.74 -22.91 -13.19
C PRO A 363 -21.09 -22.88 -13.91
N ARG A 364 -21.46 -23.98 -14.55
CA ARG A 364 -22.79 -24.13 -15.17
C ARG A 364 -23.91 -24.40 -14.16
N GLN A 365 -23.62 -25.03 -13.01
CA GLN A 365 -24.64 -25.46 -12.04
C GLN A 365 -24.28 -25.26 -10.57
N ARG A 366 -23.02 -25.05 -10.18
CA ARG A 366 -22.57 -25.00 -8.78
C ARG A 366 -21.96 -23.64 -8.43
N HIS A 367 -22.70 -22.55 -8.61
CA HIS A 367 -22.19 -21.19 -8.37
C HIS A 367 -21.67 -20.96 -6.96
N VAL A 368 -22.34 -21.51 -5.93
CA VAL A 368 -21.91 -21.35 -4.53
C VAL A 368 -20.59 -22.06 -4.25
N MET A 369 -20.40 -23.28 -4.78
CA MET A 369 -19.15 -24.02 -4.60
C MET A 369 -18.00 -23.33 -5.32
N ALA A 370 -18.22 -22.86 -6.56
CA ALA A 370 -17.21 -22.13 -7.32
C ALA A 370 -16.81 -20.83 -6.62
N PHE A 371 -17.76 -20.11 -6.02
CA PHE A 371 -17.46 -18.91 -5.24
C PHE A 371 -16.64 -19.25 -3.98
N ARG A 372 -16.94 -20.33 -3.29
CA ARG A 372 -16.15 -20.79 -2.13
C ARG A 372 -14.71 -21.13 -2.54
N VAL A 373 -14.53 -21.87 -3.63
CA VAL A 373 -13.19 -22.17 -4.19
C VAL A 373 -12.48 -20.87 -4.56
N GLY A 374 -13.16 -19.96 -5.26
CA GLY A 374 -12.62 -18.65 -5.60
C GLY A 374 -12.21 -17.84 -4.36
N ALA A 375 -12.99 -17.87 -3.27
CA ALA A 375 -12.68 -17.20 -2.01
C ALA A 375 -11.45 -17.82 -1.33
N VAL A 376 -11.31 -19.14 -1.32
CA VAL A 376 -10.09 -19.81 -0.80
C VAL A 376 -8.86 -19.38 -1.59
N LEU A 377 -8.90 -19.42 -2.91
CA LEU A 377 -7.78 -19.00 -3.78
C LEU A 377 -7.46 -17.49 -3.60
N ALA A 378 -8.49 -16.66 -3.44
CA ALA A 378 -8.34 -15.23 -3.25
C ALA A 378 -7.57 -14.87 -1.98
N VAL A 379 -7.57 -15.74 -0.96
CA VAL A 379 -6.95 -15.48 0.35
C VAL A 379 -5.67 -16.29 0.55
N VAL A 380 -5.66 -17.58 0.17
CA VAL A 380 -4.50 -18.47 0.40
C VAL A 380 -3.30 -18.09 -0.46
N VAL A 381 -3.52 -17.75 -1.73
CA VAL A 381 -2.39 -17.38 -2.63
C VAL A 381 -1.64 -16.15 -2.10
N PRO A 382 -2.29 -15.01 -1.78
CA PRO A 382 -1.56 -13.86 -1.22
C PRO A 382 -0.98 -14.13 0.17
N TYR A 383 -1.55 -15.04 0.96
CA TYR A 383 -0.93 -15.44 2.22
C TYR A 383 0.41 -16.13 1.98
N LEU A 384 0.48 -17.08 1.06
CA LEU A 384 1.75 -17.73 0.70
C LEU A 384 2.76 -16.72 0.13
N LEU A 385 2.30 -15.79 -0.73
CA LEU A 385 3.16 -14.71 -1.23
C LEU A 385 3.65 -13.80 -0.10
N SER A 386 2.84 -13.53 0.92
CA SER A 386 3.25 -12.70 2.06
C SER A 386 4.38 -13.31 2.89
N LEU A 387 4.47 -14.64 2.92
CA LEU A 387 5.58 -15.35 3.59
C LEU A 387 6.91 -15.19 2.84
N VAL A 388 6.87 -15.09 1.51
CA VAL A 388 8.06 -14.88 0.67
C VAL A 388 8.50 -13.42 0.70
N ALA A 389 7.55 -12.49 0.71
CA ALA A 389 7.80 -11.04 0.62
C ALA A 389 8.17 -10.38 1.97
N GLN A 390 8.46 -11.14 3.04
CA GLN A 390 8.73 -10.60 4.39
C GLN A 390 9.92 -9.62 4.46
N GLY A 391 10.87 -9.71 3.52
CA GLY A 391 12.02 -8.79 3.45
C GLY A 391 11.71 -7.41 2.87
N ILE A 392 10.51 -7.18 2.32
CA ILE A 392 10.12 -5.93 1.67
C ILE A 392 9.10 -5.21 2.57
N GLY A 393 9.35 -3.92 2.86
CA GLY A 393 8.42 -3.12 3.66
C GLY A 393 7.00 -3.07 3.06
N ALA A 394 5.98 -3.12 3.92
CA ALA A 394 4.58 -3.17 3.49
C ALA A 394 4.19 -2.01 2.56
N ALA A 395 4.70 -0.80 2.81
CA ALA A 395 4.47 0.36 1.97
C ALA A 395 5.00 0.19 0.53
N SER A 396 6.19 -0.42 0.38
CA SER A 396 6.77 -0.70 -0.94
C SER A 396 5.94 -1.70 -1.72
N VAL A 397 5.47 -2.78 -1.08
CA VAL A 397 4.60 -3.77 -1.74
C VAL A 397 3.27 -3.15 -2.19
N VAL A 398 2.71 -2.22 -1.40
CA VAL A 398 1.54 -1.42 -1.83
C VAL A 398 1.88 -0.63 -3.09
N GLY A 399 3.01 0.11 -3.11
CA GLY A 399 3.46 0.88 -4.27
C GLY A 399 3.57 0.02 -5.54
N LEU A 400 4.12 -1.20 -5.42
CA LEU A 400 4.23 -2.15 -6.52
C LEU A 400 2.85 -2.58 -7.07
N ALA A 401 1.87 -2.87 -6.20
CA ALA A 401 0.51 -3.19 -6.63
C ALA A 401 -0.15 -2.02 -7.37
N PHE A 402 0.09 -0.79 -6.91
CA PHE A 402 -0.38 0.43 -7.58
C PHE A 402 0.31 0.64 -8.94
N ALA A 403 1.60 0.32 -9.06
CA ALA A 403 2.32 0.41 -10.33
C ALA A 403 1.71 -0.50 -11.40
N VAL A 404 1.31 -1.73 -11.04
CA VAL A 404 0.61 -2.64 -11.95
C VAL A 404 -0.75 -2.07 -12.36
N ALA A 405 -1.54 -1.56 -11.41
CA ALA A 405 -2.84 -0.94 -11.67
C ALA A 405 -2.71 0.31 -12.57
N ALA A 406 -1.71 1.16 -12.31
CA ALA A 406 -1.39 2.34 -13.11
C ALA A 406 -1.01 1.99 -14.55
N SER A 407 -0.20 0.95 -14.72
CA SER A 407 0.32 0.54 -16.02
C SER A 407 -0.66 -0.30 -16.86
N SER A 408 -1.77 -0.72 -16.28
CA SER A 408 -2.78 -1.54 -16.96
C SER A 408 -4.11 -0.82 -17.11
N PHE A 409 -4.84 -0.62 -16.01
CA PHE A 409 -6.21 -0.14 -16.04
C PHE A 409 -6.33 1.38 -16.21
N CYS A 410 -5.36 2.17 -15.75
CA CYS A 410 -5.43 3.61 -15.94
C CYS A 410 -5.45 3.99 -17.45
N PRO A 411 -4.50 3.54 -18.30
CA PRO A 411 -4.56 3.80 -19.73
C PRO A 411 -5.84 3.28 -20.38
N MET A 412 -6.26 2.06 -20.03
CA MET A 412 -7.47 1.47 -20.57
C MET A 412 -8.74 2.26 -20.22
N LEU A 413 -8.85 2.76 -18.98
CA LEU A 413 -10.00 3.56 -18.54
C LEU A 413 -10.00 4.95 -19.17
N VAL A 414 -8.86 5.64 -19.14
CA VAL A 414 -8.74 6.99 -19.73
C VAL A 414 -9.05 6.96 -21.22
N LEU A 415 -8.38 6.09 -21.98
CA LEU A 415 -8.61 5.99 -23.40
C LEU A 415 -9.99 5.38 -23.72
N GLY A 416 -10.46 4.40 -22.94
CA GLY A 416 -11.77 3.77 -23.12
C GLY A 416 -12.93 4.71 -22.91
N VAL A 417 -12.83 5.63 -21.95
CA VAL A 417 -13.86 6.63 -21.64
C VAL A 417 -13.79 7.83 -22.59
N TRP A 418 -12.58 8.35 -22.87
CA TRP A 418 -12.43 9.65 -23.53
C TRP A 418 -12.03 9.58 -25.00
N TRP A 419 -11.50 8.45 -25.46
CA TRP A 419 -11.02 8.32 -26.83
C TRP A 419 -11.81 7.29 -27.63
N ARG A 420 -12.47 7.74 -28.69
CA ARG A 420 -13.27 6.89 -29.59
C ARG A 420 -12.44 5.89 -30.37
N GLY A 421 -11.14 6.17 -30.57
CA GLY A 421 -10.24 5.38 -31.39
C GLY A 421 -9.66 4.12 -30.76
N LEU A 422 -9.95 3.85 -29.46
CA LEU A 422 -9.44 2.66 -28.80
C LEU A 422 -10.03 1.37 -29.40
N THR A 423 -9.14 0.48 -29.87
CA THR A 423 -9.51 -0.84 -30.44
C THR A 423 -9.22 -1.95 -29.43
N ALA A 424 -9.87 -3.12 -29.61
CA ALA A 424 -9.61 -4.30 -28.80
C ALA A 424 -8.14 -4.78 -28.89
N ALA A 425 -7.54 -4.70 -30.07
CA ALA A 425 -6.13 -5.04 -30.28
C ALA A 425 -5.20 -4.08 -29.54
N GLY A 426 -5.48 -2.76 -29.59
CA GLY A 426 -4.71 -1.76 -28.87
C GLY A 426 -4.82 -1.92 -27.36
N ALA A 427 -6.02 -2.13 -26.84
CA ALA A 427 -6.24 -2.36 -25.41
C ALA A 427 -5.49 -3.63 -24.93
N LEU A 428 -5.58 -4.73 -25.67
CA LEU A 428 -4.88 -5.97 -25.32
C LEU A 428 -3.36 -5.79 -25.34
N ALA A 429 -2.83 -5.15 -26.39
CA ALA A 429 -1.41 -4.89 -26.52
C ALA A 429 -0.88 -4.01 -25.36
N GLY A 430 -1.62 -2.96 -24.97
CA GLY A 430 -1.22 -2.10 -23.87
C GLY A 430 -1.37 -2.75 -22.50
N LEU A 431 -2.43 -3.56 -22.25
CA LEU A 431 -2.55 -4.32 -21.01
C LEU A 431 -1.39 -5.31 -20.84
N LEU A 432 -0.94 -5.95 -21.92
CA LEU A 432 0.18 -6.90 -21.88
C LEU A 432 1.54 -6.19 -21.77
N SER A 433 1.78 -5.13 -22.55
CA SER A 433 3.06 -4.43 -22.56
C SER A 433 3.25 -3.54 -21.31
N GLY A 434 2.22 -2.89 -20.83
CA GLY A 434 2.29 -2.09 -19.60
C GLY A 434 2.04 -2.93 -18.35
N GLY A 435 0.83 -3.46 -18.22
CA GLY A 435 0.43 -4.25 -17.05
C GLY A 435 1.20 -5.56 -16.89
N GLY A 436 1.38 -6.33 -17.97
CA GLY A 436 2.13 -7.58 -17.94
C GLY A 436 3.59 -7.39 -17.58
N VAL A 437 4.25 -6.39 -18.19
CA VAL A 437 5.65 -6.07 -17.89
C VAL A 437 5.80 -5.52 -16.46
N ALA A 438 4.87 -4.68 -15.99
CA ALA A 438 4.86 -4.22 -14.59
C ALA A 438 4.71 -5.41 -13.61
N VAL A 439 3.83 -6.38 -13.91
CA VAL A 439 3.71 -7.61 -13.10
C VAL A 439 5.02 -8.38 -13.07
N CYS A 440 5.71 -8.54 -14.20
CA CYS A 440 6.99 -9.23 -14.25
C CYS A 440 8.05 -8.52 -13.38
N ALA A 441 8.17 -7.19 -13.48
CA ALA A 441 9.08 -6.39 -12.66
C ALA A 441 8.78 -6.57 -11.16
N VAL A 442 7.50 -6.46 -10.77
CA VAL A 442 7.05 -6.65 -9.38
C VAL A 442 7.36 -8.05 -8.86
N LEU A 443 7.10 -9.08 -9.63
CA LEU A 443 7.41 -10.45 -9.22
C LEU A 443 8.92 -10.66 -9.05
N VAL A 444 9.74 -10.14 -9.97
CA VAL A 444 11.20 -10.17 -9.80
C VAL A 444 11.58 -9.51 -8.48
N THR A 445 11.11 -8.30 -8.18
CA THR A 445 11.40 -7.61 -6.90
C THR A 445 10.95 -8.42 -5.69
N ILE A 446 9.77 -9.05 -5.73
CA ILE A 446 9.25 -9.87 -4.60
C ILE A 446 10.13 -11.09 -4.35
N PHE A 447 10.61 -11.76 -5.40
CA PHE A 447 11.39 -13.00 -5.24
C PHE A 447 12.89 -12.77 -5.05
N THR A 448 13.45 -11.67 -5.53
CA THR A 448 14.89 -11.37 -5.45
C THR A 448 15.23 -10.26 -4.45
N GLY A 449 14.23 -9.59 -3.88
CA GLY A 449 14.40 -8.47 -2.96
C GLY A 449 14.64 -7.14 -3.67
N VAL A 450 14.82 -6.08 -2.87
CA VAL A 450 15.07 -4.72 -3.38
C VAL A 450 16.50 -4.63 -3.93
N HIS A 451 16.63 -4.01 -5.10
CA HIS A 451 17.89 -3.92 -5.82
C HIS A 451 18.53 -2.54 -5.67
N SER A 452 19.85 -2.47 -5.89
CA SER A 452 20.61 -1.21 -5.87
C SER A 452 20.91 -0.69 -7.28
N GLY A 453 21.11 0.63 -7.40
CA GLY A 453 21.46 1.30 -8.66
C GLY A 453 20.28 1.48 -9.62
N TRP A 454 20.56 1.92 -10.85
CA TRP A 454 19.55 2.26 -11.85
C TRP A 454 18.73 1.04 -12.32
N GLY A 455 19.37 -0.10 -12.53
CA GLY A 455 18.65 -1.32 -12.90
C GLY A 455 17.66 -1.75 -11.83
N GLY A 456 18.06 -1.61 -10.55
CA GLY A 456 17.18 -1.85 -9.42
C GLY A 456 16.01 -0.89 -9.38
N ALA A 457 16.25 0.41 -9.50
CA ALA A 457 15.19 1.41 -9.46
C ALA A 457 14.14 1.22 -10.58
N LEU A 458 14.55 0.77 -11.76
CA LEU A 458 13.63 0.47 -12.86
C LEU A 458 12.72 -0.72 -12.56
N LEU A 459 13.18 -1.70 -11.78
CA LEU A 459 12.41 -2.87 -11.37
C LEU A 459 11.56 -2.59 -10.13
N ASP A 460 12.13 -1.92 -9.13
CA ASP A 460 11.47 -1.64 -7.85
C ASP A 460 10.43 -0.53 -7.96
N GLU A 461 10.59 0.39 -8.93
CA GLU A 461 9.68 1.50 -9.20
C GLU A 461 9.31 1.58 -10.71
N PRO A 462 8.55 0.61 -11.25
CA PRO A 462 8.36 0.47 -12.70
C PRO A 462 7.41 1.50 -13.32
N ALA A 463 6.56 2.19 -12.54
CA ALA A 463 5.46 2.99 -13.06
C ALA A 463 5.89 4.11 -14.01
N ALA A 464 7.05 4.76 -13.76
CA ALA A 464 7.51 5.88 -14.56
C ALA A 464 7.75 5.54 -16.03
N TRP A 465 8.07 4.29 -16.36
CA TRP A 465 8.28 3.85 -17.73
C TRP A 465 7.17 2.92 -18.25
N THR A 466 6.58 2.08 -17.39
CA THR A 466 5.52 1.15 -17.82
C THR A 466 4.21 1.84 -18.12
N VAL A 467 3.87 2.95 -17.43
CA VAL A 467 2.66 3.73 -17.71
C VAL A 467 2.74 4.42 -19.07
N PRO A 468 3.78 5.21 -19.40
CA PRO A 468 3.93 5.78 -20.73
C PRO A 468 3.98 4.71 -21.83
N LEU A 469 4.65 3.58 -21.57
CA LEU A 469 4.68 2.44 -22.50
C LEU A 469 3.26 1.94 -22.80
N ALA A 470 2.44 1.74 -21.76
CA ALA A 470 1.06 1.27 -21.92
C ALA A 470 0.21 2.25 -22.75
N PHE A 471 0.27 3.55 -22.43
CA PHE A 471 -0.43 4.58 -23.22
C PHE A 471 0.04 4.63 -24.67
N GLY A 472 1.35 4.60 -24.89
CA GLY A 472 1.96 4.62 -26.21
C GLY A 472 1.55 3.43 -27.06
N VAL A 473 1.71 2.22 -26.53
CA VAL A 473 1.34 0.97 -27.22
C VAL A 473 -0.16 0.90 -27.50
N MET A 474 -1.02 1.23 -26.49
CA MET A 474 -2.47 1.27 -26.71
C MET A 474 -2.85 2.21 -27.84
N THR A 475 -2.25 3.40 -27.88
CA THR A 475 -2.54 4.42 -28.88
C THR A 475 -2.04 4.00 -30.25
N VAL A 476 -0.77 3.62 -30.38
CA VAL A 476 -0.15 3.25 -31.67
C VAL A 476 -0.85 2.04 -32.29
N VAL A 477 -1.07 0.96 -31.50
CA VAL A 477 -1.73 -0.23 -32.02
C VAL A 477 -3.20 0.04 -32.36
N SER A 478 -3.89 0.91 -31.60
CA SER A 478 -5.27 1.31 -31.94
C SER A 478 -5.34 2.12 -33.23
N LEU A 479 -4.39 3.02 -33.48
CA LEU A 479 -4.31 3.75 -34.73
C LEU A 479 -4.01 2.82 -35.91
N ALA A 480 -3.11 1.86 -35.73
CA ALA A 480 -2.78 0.85 -36.77
C ALA A 480 -3.96 -0.11 -37.05
N THR A 481 -4.79 -0.35 -36.07
CA THR A 481 -5.94 -1.27 -36.18
C THR A 481 -7.29 -0.55 -36.27
N ARG A 482 -7.33 0.70 -36.67
CA ARG A 482 -8.52 1.56 -36.66
C ARG A 482 -9.71 0.98 -37.43
N ARG A 483 -9.45 0.17 -38.43
CA ARG A 483 -10.51 -0.54 -39.19
C ARG A 483 -11.28 -1.58 -38.37
N ARG A 484 -10.78 -1.98 -37.21
CA ARG A 484 -11.39 -2.97 -36.29
C ARG A 484 -12.16 -2.32 -35.15
N LEU A 485 -12.52 -1.05 -35.26
CA LEU A 485 -13.36 -0.39 -34.27
C LEU A 485 -14.75 -1.06 -34.20
N PRO A 486 -15.32 -1.26 -33.01
CA PRO A 486 -16.69 -1.74 -32.86
C PRO A 486 -17.70 -0.81 -33.56
N ALA A 487 -18.68 -1.38 -34.23
CA ALA A 487 -19.67 -0.59 -34.99
C ALA A 487 -20.53 0.32 -34.13
N ASP A 488 -20.70 0.00 -32.85
CA ASP A 488 -21.52 0.71 -31.87
C ASP A 488 -20.76 1.71 -30.99
N VAL A 489 -19.50 2.01 -31.34
CA VAL A 489 -18.64 2.96 -30.56
C VAL A 489 -19.36 4.29 -30.29
N ALA A 490 -20.03 4.85 -31.29
CA ALA A 490 -20.71 6.14 -31.13
C ALA A 490 -21.81 6.07 -30.07
N ARG A 491 -22.61 4.98 -30.07
CA ARG A 491 -23.68 4.74 -29.10
C ARG A 491 -23.13 4.52 -27.70
N THR A 492 -22.07 3.72 -27.56
CA THR A 492 -21.40 3.46 -26.29
C THR A 492 -20.82 4.74 -25.71
N MET A 493 -20.15 5.56 -26.51
CA MET A 493 -19.61 6.85 -26.06
C MET A 493 -20.72 7.83 -25.67
N ALA A 494 -21.82 7.89 -26.40
CA ALA A 494 -22.97 8.72 -26.03
C ALA A 494 -23.51 8.28 -24.64
N ARG A 495 -23.67 6.96 -24.41
CA ARG A 495 -24.11 6.43 -23.11
C ARG A 495 -23.19 6.83 -21.94
N LEU A 496 -21.88 6.84 -22.16
CA LEU A 496 -20.91 7.21 -21.12
C LEU A 496 -20.99 8.71 -20.72
N HIS A 497 -21.34 9.59 -21.68
CA HIS A 497 -21.23 11.03 -21.51
C HIS A 497 -22.57 11.77 -21.33
N VAL A 498 -23.67 11.21 -21.86
CA VAL A 498 -24.99 11.83 -21.70
C VAL A 498 -25.49 11.64 -20.27
N PRO A 499 -25.93 12.71 -19.58
CA PRO A 499 -26.52 12.61 -18.24
C PRO A 499 -27.75 11.70 -18.24
N GLU A 500 -27.92 10.91 -17.20
CA GLU A 500 -29.10 10.10 -16.98
C GLU A 500 -30.33 11.03 -16.88
N PRO A 501 -31.48 10.74 -17.56
CA PRO A 501 -32.70 11.48 -17.35
C PRO A 501 -33.07 11.36 -15.88
N GLN A 502 -33.41 12.53 -15.27
CA GLN A 502 -33.86 12.56 -13.88
C GLN A 502 -35.19 11.81 -13.80
N LEU A 503 -35.20 10.60 -13.29
CA LEU A 503 -36.43 9.94 -12.89
C LEU A 503 -36.98 10.71 -11.67
N PRO A 504 -38.27 11.07 -11.65
CA PRO A 504 -38.84 11.69 -10.51
C PRO A 504 -38.63 10.81 -9.27
N ALA A 505 -38.27 11.45 -8.15
CA ALA A 505 -38.05 10.77 -6.89
C ALA A 505 -39.31 9.95 -6.55
N ARG A 506 -39.14 8.61 -6.44
CA ARG A 506 -40.15 7.72 -5.91
C ARG A 506 -40.12 7.72 -4.40
#